data_aa045b4c86bf89bbadaeb43ccf1a8e0f
#
_entry.id   aa045b4c86bf89bbadaeb43ccf1a8e0f
#
_cell.length_a   1.000
_cell.length_b   1.000
_cell.length_c   1.000
_cell.angle_alpha   90.00
_cell.angle_beta   90.00
_cell.angle_gamma   90.00
#
_symmetry.space_group_name_H-M   'P 1'
#
loop_
_entity.id
_entity.type
_entity.pdbx_description
1 polymer ?
#
loop_
_entity_poly.entity_id
_entity_poly.type
_entity_poly.pdbx_seq_one_letter_code
_entity_poly.pdbx_strand_id
1 'polypeptide(L)'
;MSMLIWKKKNNAKHLILFIHGLKGGSDTWAVDKITSFPQLICEDEDFCDAFDIACFEYFTNFTNTYGKSRNLLARLFTSLTKKEVNLPVDELSELLVGECQINLSDYSNIIFVAHSMGGLIAKSCIIKMHERDLSHNITGFISLAVPHSGSETASWASMVSSNVQLGDLSVFSKETDSLNRRWVKLPKLPELKFLYGSYDSIVVKASAIPVQVSAKESIAVQEDHSTICKPKDRDSNVYLIVKKLALEIHNKTELISSSPEFKDDKQYDNEFFVLKMIV
;
A
#
# COMPACT_ATOMS: atom_id res chain seq x y z
N MET A 1 4.36 1.74 -20.71
CA MET A 1 4.27 0.37 -20.18
C MET A 1 3.77 0.51 -18.75
N SER A 2 2.68 -0.17 -18.38
CA SER A 2 2.11 -0.11 -17.02
C SER A 2 3.06 -0.74 -16.02
N MET A 3 3.09 -0.19 -14.81
CA MET A 3 3.86 -0.73 -13.68
C MET A 3 3.04 -1.72 -12.84
N LEU A 4 1.84 -2.08 -13.31
CA LEU A 4 0.97 -3.02 -12.64
C LEU A 4 1.21 -4.45 -13.11
N ILE A 5 1.54 -5.33 -12.16
CA ILE A 5 1.61 -6.78 -12.38
C ILE A 5 0.34 -7.42 -11.81
N TRP A 6 -0.53 -7.81 -12.70
CA TRP A 6 -1.79 -8.44 -12.33
C TRP A 6 -1.57 -9.87 -11.85
N LYS A 7 -2.09 -10.18 -10.67
CA LYS A 7 -2.16 -11.53 -10.12
C LYS A 7 -3.52 -12.16 -10.40
N LYS A 8 -4.57 -11.33 -10.41
CA LYS A 8 -5.93 -11.69 -10.78
C LYS A 8 -6.59 -10.46 -11.42
N LYS A 9 -7.24 -10.64 -12.56
CA LYS A 9 -7.98 -9.58 -13.26
C LYS A 9 -9.25 -10.16 -13.89
N ASN A 10 -10.35 -10.08 -13.16
CA ASN A 10 -11.67 -10.60 -13.56
C ASN A 10 -12.68 -9.48 -13.79
N ASN A 11 -12.23 -8.22 -13.93
CA ASN A 11 -13.08 -7.05 -14.01
C ASN A 11 -13.98 -6.88 -12.78
N ALA A 12 -13.44 -7.20 -11.60
CA ALA A 12 -14.10 -6.96 -10.33
C ALA A 12 -14.27 -5.45 -10.07
N LYS A 13 -15.23 -5.08 -9.22
CA LYS A 13 -15.45 -3.67 -8.83
C LYS A 13 -14.42 -3.13 -7.86
N HIS A 14 -13.70 -4.01 -7.15
CA HIS A 14 -12.75 -3.66 -6.12
C HIS A 14 -11.35 -4.17 -6.47
N LEU A 15 -10.33 -3.45 -6.00
CA LEU A 15 -8.93 -3.79 -6.22
C LEU A 15 -8.17 -3.83 -4.89
N ILE A 16 -7.35 -4.85 -4.70
CA ILE A 16 -6.27 -4.83 -3.73
C ILE A 16 -4.96 -4.62 -4.48
N LEU A 17 -4.27 -3.51 -4.18
CA LEU A 17 -3.01 -3.15 -4.79
C LEU A 17 -1.87 -3.28 -3.78
N PHE A 18 -0.96 -4.20 -4.04
CA PHE A 18 0.25 -4.41 -3.25
C PHE A 18 1.38 -3.48 -3.69
N ILE A 19 2.02 -2.78 -2.74
CA ILE A 19 3.08 -1.80 -3.00
C ILE A 19 4.30 -2.18 -2.16
N HIS A 20 5.35 -2.70 -2.80
CA HIS A 20 6.52 -3.23 -2.12
C HIS A 20 7.46 -2.13 -1.59
N GLY A 21 8.42 -2.50 -0.73
CA GLY A 21 9.45 -1.61 -0.20
C GLY A 21 10.74 -1.57 -1.02
N LEU A 22 11.79 -1.02 -0.42
CA LEU A 22 13.15 -1.01 -0.98
C LEU A 22 13.65 -2.43 -1.25
N LYS A 23 14.45 -2.60 -2.31
CA LYS A 23 14.99 -3.89 -2.77
C LYS A 23 13.92 -4.93 -3.09
N GLY A 24 12.66 -4.49 -3.20
CA GLY A 24 11.52 -5.36 -3.43
C GLY A 24 11.17 -5.49 -4.91
N GLY A 25 10.28 -6.41 -5.14
CA GLY A 25 9.60 -6.77 -6.36
C GLY A 25 8.55 -7.79 -5.97
N SER A 26 8.15 -8.65 -6.87
CA SER A 26 7.23 -9.77 -6.58
C SER A 26 7.71 -10.66 -5.43
N ASP A 27 9.04 -10.77 -5.21
CA ASP A 27 9.66 -11.57 -4.14
C ASP A 27 9.42 -10.99 -2.74
N THR A 28 9.06 -9.71 -2.62
CA THR A 28 8.72 -9.10 -1.33
C THR A 28 7.61 -9.85 -0.63
N TRP A 29 6.64 -10.31 -1.39
CA TRP A 29 5.42 -10.94 -0.89
C TRP A 29 5.50 -12.47 -0.83
N ALA A 30 6.58 -13.05 -1.37
CA ALA A 30 6.75 -14.49 -1.50
C ALA A 30 7.38 -15.11 -0.26
N VAL A 31 6.74 -16.14 0.28
CA VAL A 31 7.29 -17.03 1.29
C VAL A 31 8.26 -18.01 0.63
N ASP A 32 7.85 -18.54 -0.52
CA ASP A 32 8.59 -19.49 -1.35
C ASP A 32 8.22 -19.32 -2.84
N LYS A 33 8.54 -20.29 -3.69
CA LYS A 33 8.27 -20.25 -5.13
C LYS A 33 6.79 -20.38 -5.49
N ILE A 34 5.97 -20.86 -4.56
CA ILE A 34 4.55 -21.20 -4.79
C ILE A 34 3.66 -20.25 -3.99
N THR A 35 4.04 -19.94 -2.75
CA THR A 35 3.21 -19.20 -1.79
C THR A 35 3.62 -17.72 -1.74
N SER A 36 2.68 -16.85 -1.99
CA SER A 36 2.85 -15.41 -1.79
C SER A 36 1.57 -14.78 -1.24
N PHE A 37 1.69 -13.64 -0.57
CA PHE A 37 0.53 -12.94 -0.02
C PHE A 37 -0.56 -12.68 -1.09
N PRO A 38 -0.24 -12.09 -2.26
CA PRO A 38 -1.24 -11.93 -3.31
C PRO A 38 -1.86 -13.25 -3.76
N GLN A 39 -1.08 -14.35 -3.81
CA GLN A 39 -1.57 -15.66 -4.21
C GLN A 39 -2.58 -16.23 -3.21
N LEU A 40 -2.29 -16.10 -1.91
CA LEU A 40 -3.20 -16.54 -0.84
C LEU A 40 -4.57 -15.85 -0.96
N ILE A 41 -4.59 -14.55 -1.33
CA ILE A 41 -5.83 -13.79 -1.56
C ILE A 41 -6.52 -14.26 -2.85
N CYS A 42 -5.77 -14.48 -3.94
CA CYS A 42 -6.35 -14.96 -5.20
C CYS A 42 -7.08 -16.30 -5.05
N GLU A 43 -6.60 -17.15 -4.16
CA GLU A 43 -7.15 -18.48 -3.91
C GLU A 43 -8.21 -18.54 -2.82
N ASP A 44 -8.47 -17.44 -2.12
CA ASP A 44 -9.50 -17.36 -1.07
C ASP A 44 -10.86 -17.07 -1.69
N GLU A 45 -11.83 -17.96 -1.46
CA GLU A 45 -13.17 -17.90 -2.02
C GLU A 45 -13.93 -16.60 -1.66
N ASP A 46 -13.67 -16.03 -0.47
CA ASP A 46 -14.27 -14.76 -0.04
C ASP A 46 -13.86 -13.57 -0.91
N PHE A 47 -12.75 -13.68 -1.65
CA PHE A 47 -12.27 -12.64 -2.57
C PHE A 47 -12.55 -12.94 -4.05
N CYS A 48 -13.01 -14.17 -4.38
CA CYS A 48 -12.94 -14.68 -5.75
C CYS A 48 -13.62 -13.80 -6.80
N ASP A 49 -14.76 -13.21 -6.49
CA ASP A 49 -15.53 -12.42 -7.46
C ASP A 49 -15.56 -10.92 -7.13
N ALA A 50 -15.20 -10.54 -5.91
CA ALA A 50 -15.30 -9.18 -5.45
C ALA A 50 -14.05 -8.33 -5.75
N PHE A 51 -12.87 -8.96 -5.86
CA PHE A 51 -11.60 -8.24 -5.97
C PHE A 51 -10.72 -8.70 -7.12
N ASP A 52 -10.19 -7.74 -7.85
CA ASP A 52 -8.98 -7.90 -8.65
C ASP A 52 -7.75 -7.69 -7.76
N ILE A 53 -6.62 -8.32 -8.12
CA ILE A 53 -5.39 -8.29 -7.34
C ILE A 53 -4.22 -7.89 -8.24
N ALA A 54 -3.50 -6.84 -7.86
CA ALA A 54 -2.31 -6.39 -8.58
C ALA A 54 -1.17 -6.01 -7.63
N CYS A 55 0.04 -5.98 -8.17
CA CYS A 55 1.23 -5.43 -7.52
C CYS A 55 1.70 -4.22 -8.32
N PHE A 56 1.99 -3.11 -7.65
CA PHE A 56 2.71 -1.99 -8.24
C PHE A 56 4.19 -2.29 -8.15
N GLU A 57 4.82 -2.53 -9.29
CA GLU A 57 6.21 -2.95 -9.38
C GLU A 57 7.06 -1.82 -9.96
N TYR A 58 8.08 -1.43 -9.21
CA TYR A 58 9.02 -0.37 -9.58
C TYR A 58 10.45 -0.81 -9.27
N PHE A 59 11.38 -0.26 -10.01
CA PHE A 59 12.80 -0.64 -9.89
C PHE A 59 13.47 0.09 -8.73
N THR A 60 14.21 -0.65 -7.90
CA THR A 60 15.12 -0.11 -6.88
C THR A 60 16.51 -0.74 -7.03
N ASN A 61 17.53 0.07 -7.26
CA ASN A 61 18.90 -0.34 -7.67
C ASN A 61 19.71 -1.18 -6.67
N PHE A 62 19.13 -1.63 -5.57
CA PHE A 62 19.86 -2.38 -4.54
C PHE A 62 19.95 -3.89 -4.78
N THR A 63 19.32 -4.41 -5.85
CA THR A 63 19.25 -5.86 -6.11
C THR A 63 20.46 -6.46 -6.87
N ASN A 64 21.45 -5.66 -7.30
CA ASN A 64 22.47 -6.10 -8.25
C ASN A 64 23.81 -6.58 -7.67
N THR A 65 23.91 -7.01 -6.41
CA THR A 65 25.16 -7.57 -5.91
C THR A 65 25.36 -9.08 -6.18
N TYR A 66 24.31 -9.82 -6.54
CA TYR A 66 24.41 -11.26 -6.84
C TYR A 66 24.39 -11.65 -8.33
N GLY A 67 24.26 -10.68 -9.24
CA GLY A 67 24.10 -10.92 -10.69
C GLY A 67 25.35 -10.70 -11.54
N LYS A 68 26.58 -10.67 -10.97
CA LYS A 68 27.79 -10.32 -11.73
C LYS A 68 28.18 -11.27 -12.88
N SER A 69 27.60 -12.46 -12.99
CA SER A 69 27.97 -13.42 -14.03
C SER A 69 27.05 -13.51 -15.24
N ARG A 70 25.84 -12.93 -15.20
CA ARG A 70 24.89 -12.99 -16.36
C ARG A 70 24.90 -11.73 -17.26
N ASN A 71 25.55 -10.66 -16.84
CA ASN A 71 25.45 -9.34 -17.51
C ASN A 71 26.47 -9.08 -18.61
N LEU A 72 27.44 -9.97 -18.89
CA LEU A 72 28.38 -9.73 -19.98
C LEU A 72 27.72 -9.88 -21.37
N LEU A 73 26.77 -10.80 -21.51
CA LEU A 73 26.01 -10.98 -22.75
C LEU A 73 24.85 -9.96 -22.89
N ALA A 74 24.25 -9.53 -21.80
CA ALA A 74 23.20 -8.51 -21.81
C ALA A 74 23.74 -7.12 -22.26
N ARG A 75 25.00 -6.80 -21.97
CA ARG A 75 25.64 -5.53 -22.39
C ARG A 75 25.79 -5.38 -23.93
N LEU A 76 25.75 -6.47 -24.66
CA LEU A 76 25.87 -6.44 -26.12
C LEU A 76 24.53 -6.20 -26.85
N PHE A 77 23.41 -6.36 -26.14
CA PHE A 77 22.04 -6.19 -26.69
C PHE A 77 21.27 -4.99 -26.17
N THR A 78 21.81 -4.18 -25.25
CA THR A 78 21.08 -3.11 -24.57
C THR A 78 21.34 -1.73 -25.12
N SER A 79 21.08 -1.52 -26.40
CA SER A 79 21.03 -0.16 -26.97
C SER A 79 19.63 0.51 -26.83
N LEU A 80 18.63 -0.15 -26.24
CA LEU A 80 17.23 0.34 -26.18
C LEU A 80 16.54 0.19 -24.81
N THR A 81 17.25 -0.18 -23.75
CA THR A 81 16.60 -0.30 -22.41
C THR A 81 16.68 1.02 -21.66
N LYS A 82 15.52 1.44 -21.10
CA LYS A 82 15.48 2.56 -20.16
C LYS A 82 16.54 2.35 -19.09
N LYS A 83 17.36 3.37 -18.83
CA LYS A 83 18.37 3.33 -17.79
C LYS A 83 17.67 3.14 -16.44
N GLU A 84 17.99 2.04 -15.77
CA GLU A 84 17.48 1.76 -14.43
C GLU A 84 18.08 2.79 -13.44
N VAL A 85 17.25 3.65 -12.87
CA VAL A 85 17.65 4.71 -11.94
C VAL A 85 16.81 4.56 -10.67
N ASN A 86 17.44 4.72 -9.51
CA ASN A 86 16.70 4.86 -8.25
C ASN A 86 15.88 6.14 -8.28
N LEU A 87 14.58 5.99 -8.21
CA LEU A 87 13.69 7.13 -8.13
C LEU A 87 13.36 7.45 -6.66
N PRO A 88 13.34 8.73 -6.26
CA PRO A 88 12.88 9.13 -4.94
C PRO A 88 11.40 8.79 -4.73
N VAL A 89 10.97 8.73 -3.47
CA VAL A 89 9.57 8.43 -3.09
C VAL A 89 8.59 9.36 -3.81
N ASP A 90 8.97 10.61 -3.99
CA ASP A 90 8.13 11.60 -4.66
C ASP A 90 7.86 11.25 -6.12
N GLU A 91 8.88 10.87 -6.89
CA GLU A 91 8.72 10.46 -8.29
C GLU A 91 7.98 9.12 -8.43
N LEU A 92 8.26 8.15 -7.55
CA LEU A 92 7.52 6.88 -7.54
C LEU A 92 6.05 7.08 -7.23
N SER A 93 5.73 8.02 -6.35
CA SER A 93 4.33 8.36 -6.07
C SER A 93 3.64 9.06 -7.24
N GLU A 94 4.36 9.85 -8.07
CA GLU A 94 3.80 10.39 -9.32
C GLU A 94 3.43 9.28 -10.31
N LEU A 95 4.29 8.28 -10.44
CA LEU A 95 4.00 7.11 -11.28
C LEU A 95 2.76 6.37 -10.78
N LEU A 96 2.63 6.20 -9.46
CA LEU A 96 1.44 5.57 -8.87
C LEU A 96 0.17 6.42 -9.07
N VAL A 97 0.26 7.75 -8.96
CA VAL A 97 -0.84 8.67 -9.32
C VAL A 97 -1.27 8.46 -10.77
N GLY A 98 -0.31 8.36 -11.70
CA GLY A 98 -0.58 8.07 -13.10
C GLY A 98 -1.31 6.74 -13.31
N GLU A 99 -0.86 5.67 -12.63
CA GLU A 99 -1.56 4.37 -12.69
C GLU A 99 -2.99 4.46 -12.13
N CYS A 100 -3.19 5.17 -11.01
CA CYS A 100 -4.51 5.37 -10.43
C CYS A 100 -5.46 6.08 -11.39
N GLN A 101 -4.99 7.08 -12.12
CA GLN A 101 -5.81 7.85 -13.05
C GLN A 101 -6.10 7.15 -14.37
N ILE A 102 -5.12 6.38 -14.90
CA ILE A 102 -5.21 5.81 -16.23
C ILE A 102 -5.76 4.38 -16.20
N ASN A 103 -5.25 3.57 -15.28
CA ASN A 103 -5.50 2.12 -15.28
C ASN A 103 -6.41 1.64 -14.15
N LEU A 104 -6.63 2.48 -13.13
CA LEU A 104 -7.39 2.10 -11.93
C LEU A 104 -8.61 2.99 -11.69
N SER A 105 -8.93 3.92 -12.58
CA SER A 105 -10.05 4.86 -12.45
C SER A 105 -11.42 4.19 -12.35
N ASP A 106 -11.58 3.02 -12.95
CA ASP A 106 -12.86 2.32 -13.05
C ASP A 106 -13.20 1.50 -11.81
N TYR A 107 -12.25 1.30 -10.88
CA TYR A 107 -12.52 0.60 -9.63
C TYR A 107 -13.34 1.45 -8.68
N SER A 108 -14.39 0.89 -8.09
CA SER A 108 -15.21 1.55 -7.06
C SER A 108 -14.48 1.68 -5.74
N ASN A 109 -13.60 0.72 -5.41
CA ASN A 109 -12.74 0.76 -4.23
C ASN A 109 -11.35 0.22 -4.55
N ILE A 110 -10.34 0.93 -4.07
CA ILE A 110 -8.94 0.51 -4.14
C ILE A 110 -8.40 0.44 -2.71
N ILE A 111 -7.86 -0.71 -2.35
CA ILE A 111 -7.21 -0.92 -1.05
C ILE A 111 -5.71 -1.07 -1.31
N PHE A 112 -4.92 -0.16 -0.75
CA PHE A 112 -3.46 -0.27 -0.77
C PHE A 112 -2.99 -1.15 0.39
N VAL A 113 -2.21 -2.18 0.07
CA VAL A 113 -1.45 -2.98 1.03
C VAL A 113 0.02 -2.70 0.78
N ALA A 114 0.65 -1.92 1.65
CA ALA A 114 1.95 -1.37 1.39
C ALA A 114 2.97 -1.73 2.48
N HIS A 115 4.15 -2.19 2.06
CA HIS A 115 5.22 -2.60 2.94
C HIS A 115 6.37 -1.59 2.92
N SER A 116 6.91 -1.25 4.10
CA SER A 116 8.13 -0.47 4.25
C SER A 116 8.06 0.86 3.46
N MET A 117 9.05 1.20 2.64
CA MET A 117 9.07 2.41 1.79
C MET A 117 7.84 2.50 0.86
N GLY A 118 7.29 1.37 0.42
CA GLY A 118 6.05 1.34 -0.39
C GLY A 118 4.88 2.06 0.28
N GLY A 119 4.83 2.04 1.61
CA GLY A 119 3.82 2.79 2.37
C GLY A 119 4.00 4.30 2.31
N LEU A 120 5.22 4.80 2.19
CA LEU A 120 5.48 6.25 1.98
C LEU A 120 5.09 6.68 0.56
N ILE A 121 5.32 5.82 -0.43
CA ILE A 121 4.88 6.02 -1.81
C ILE A 121 3.35 6.08 -1.87
N ALA A 122 2.66 5.11 -1.26
CA ALA A 122 1.20 5.07 -1.15
C ALA A 122 0.65 6.33 -0.48
N LYS A 123 1.23 6.73 0.66
CA LYS A 123 0.86 7.93 1.41
C LYS A 123 1.05 9.20 0.58
N SER A 124 2.19 9.33 -0.11
CA SER A 124 2.46 10.47 -1.00
C SER A 124 1.47 10.51 -2.17
N CYS A 125 1.14 9.37 -2.77
CA CYS A 125 0.13 9.26 -3.82
C CYS A 125 -1.23 9.77 -3.35
N ILE A 126 -1.73 9.30 -2.21
CA ILE A 126 -3.01 9.73 -1.62
C ILE A 126 -3.01 11.25 -1.38
N ILE A 127 -1.94 11.79 -0.79
CA ILE A 127 -1.79 13.22 -0.55
C ILE A 127 -1.89 14.02 -1.87
N LYS A 128 -1.13 13.62 -2.89
CA LYS A 128 -1.09 14.29 -4.19
C LYS A 128 -2.43 14.25 -4.91
N MET A 129 -3.14 13.12 -4.83
CA MET A 129 -4.49 13.00 -5.40
C MET A 129 -5.44 14.03 -4.78
N HIS A 130 -5.43 14.16 -3.45
CA HIS A 130 -6.24 15.16 -2.74
C HIS A 130 -5.81 16.60 -3.03
N GLU A 131 -4.52 16.92 -2.96
CA GLU A 131 -4.02 18.29 -3.17
C GLU A 131 -4.27 18.84 -4.58
N ARG A 132 -4.38 17.92 -5.56
CA ARG A 132 -4.66 18.26 -6.95
C ARG A 132 -6.14 18.14 -7.32
N ASP A 133 -6.99 17.85 -6.35
CA ASP A 133 -8.43 17.62 -6.55
C ASP A 133 -8.70 16.53 -7.62
N LEU A 134 -7.85 15.50 -7.63
CA LEU A 134 -8.00 14.37 -8.54
C LEU A 134 -8.96 13.35 -7.94
N SER A 135 -9.94 12.94 -8.72
CA SER A 135 -10.86 11.88 -8.32
C SER A 135 -10.09 10.58 -8.08
N HIS A 136 -10.37 9.94 -6.95
CA HIS A 136 -9.82 8.63 -6.63
C HIS A 136 -10.76 7.83 -5.74
N ASN A 137 -10.68 6.52 -5.89
CA ASN A 137 -11.46 5.56 -5.10
C ASN A 137 -10.57 4.75 -4.14
N ILE A 138 -9.51 5.36 -3.61
CA ILE A 138 -8.66 4.74 -2.60
C ILE A 138 -9.40 4.81 -1.27
N THR A 139 -9.98 3.68 -0.86
CA THR A 139 -10.86 3.55 0.31
C THR A 139 -10.21 2.85 1.48
N GLY A 140 -9.10 2.14 1.26
CA GLY A 140 -8.34 1.47 2.30
C GLY A 140 -6.84 1.68 2.16
N PHE A 141 -6.13 1.79 3.30
CA PHE A 141 -4.68 1.81 3.35
C PHE A 141 -4.18 0.98 4.54
N ILE A 142 -3.56 -0.15 4.22
CA ILE A 142 -2.96 -1.08 5.17
C ILE A 142 -1.43 -0.92 5.09
N SER A 143 -0.86 -0.45 6.18
CA SER A 143 0.56 -0.17 6.33
C SER A 143 1.23 -1.32 7.08
N LEU A 144 2.19 -2.00 6.44
CA LEU A 144 2.97 -3.10 7.00
C LEU A 144 4.40 -2.63 7.27
N ALA A 145 4.76 -2.40 8.52
CA ALA A 145 6.09 -1.95 8.94
C ALA A 145 6.62 -0.74 8.13
N VAL A 146 5.77 0.28 7.93
CA VAL A 146 6.11 1.51 7.20
C VAL A 146 6.73 2.53 8.14
N PRO A 147 7.88 3.14 7.82
CA PRO A 147 8.52 4.14 8.67
C PRO A 147 7.83 5.51 8.55
N HIS A 148 6.73 5.71 9.24
CA HIS A 148 5.95 6.95 9.21
C HIS A 148 6.59 8.11 9.96
N SER A 149 7.48 7.85 10.93
CA SER A 149 8.27 8.91 11.59
C SER A 149 9.73 8.85 11.15
N GLY A 150 10.28 10.00 10.78
CA GLY A 150 11.67 10.10 10.34
C GLY A 150 12.72 10.04 11.48
N SER A 151 12.28 9.81 12.73
CA SER A 151 13.16 9.90 13.91
C SER A 151 14.18 8.76 14.05
N GLU A 152 14.01 7.65 13.33
CA GLU A 152 14.88 6.46 13.44
C GLU A 152 15.67 6.17 12.17
N THR A 153 16.22 7.22 11.59
CA THR A 153 17.00 7.17 10.35
C THR A 153 18.20 6.23 10.42
N ALA A 154 18.79 5.99 11.62
CA ALA A 154 19.95 5.13 11.77
C ALA A 154 19.65 3.64 11.52
N SER A 155 18.51 3.12 11.99
CA SER A 155 18.09 1.73 11.75
C SER A 155 17.76 1.50 10.29
N TRP A 156 17.13 2.50 9.65
CA TRP A 156 16.86 2.51 8.23
C TRP A 156 18.11 2.57 7.37
N ALA A 157 19.11 3.36 7.81
CA ALA A 157 20.41 3.44 7.15
C ALA A 157 21.09 2.07 7.06
N SER A 158 20.98 1.26 8.10
CA SER A 158 21.56 -0.08 8.12
C SER A 158 20.96 -1.00 7.07
N MET A 159 19.68 -0.82 6.73
CA MET A 159 18.98 -1.60 5.71
C MET A 159 19.28 -1.11 4.28
N VAL A 160 19.44 0.20 4.10
CA VAL A 160 19.67 0.80 2.79
C VAL A 160 21.08 0.55 2.26
N SER A 161 22.01 0.11 3.08
CA SER A 161 23.34 -0.41 2.77
C SER A 161 24.52 0.49 3.13
N SER A 162 25.68 -0.16 3.14
CA SER A 162 27.02 0.40 3.35
C SER A 162 27.44 1.58 2.45
N ASN A 163 26.58 2.05 1.53
CA ASN A 163 26.86 3.09 0.54
C ASN A 163 25.95 4.32 0.62
N VAL A 164 24.99 4.38 1.56
CA VAL A 164 24.15 5.58 1.74
C VAL A 164 24.91 6.60 2.56
N GLN A 165 25.08 7.78 1.99
CA GLN A 165 25.70 8.91 2.70
C GLN A 165 24.71 9.45 3.74
N LEU A 166 25.21 9.92 4.89
CA LEU A 166 24.42 10.53 5.96
C LEU A 166 23.49 11.67 5.45
N GLY A 167 23.86 12.31 4.34
CA GLY A 167 23.05 13.32 3.68
C GLY A 167 21.71 12.79 3.17
N ASP A 168 21.68 11.59 2.63
CA ASP A 168 20.47 10.99 2.05
C ASP A 168 19.45 10.64 3.15
N LEU A 169 19.92 10.30 4.34
CA LEU A 169 19.07 10.04 5.50
C LEU A 169 18.40 11.30 6.02
N SER A 170 19.08 12.44 5.99
CA SER A 170 18.52 13.72 6.41
C SER A 170 17.44 14.20 5.44
N VAL A 171 17.60 13.93 4.15
CA VAL A 171 16.58 14.20 3.11
C VAL A 171 15.37 13.33 3.35
N PHE A 172 15.56 12.02 3.55
CA PHE A 172 14.49 11.08 3.82
C PHE A 172 13.66 11.47 5.06
N SER A 173 14.33 11.87 6.17
CA SER A 173 13.66 12.34 7.38
C SER A 173 12.79 13.57 7.10
N LYS A 174 13.32 14.57 6.38
CA LYS A 174 12.58 15.77 5.99
C LYS A 174 11.39 15.48 5.10
N GLU A 175 11.53 14.56 4.14
CA GLU A 175 10.44 14.11 3.28
C GLU A 175 9.33 13.44 4.09
N THR A 176 9.68 12.52 4.99
CA THR A 176 8.72 11.84 5.87
C THR A 176 7.97 12.82 6.76
N ASP A 177 8.66 13.80 7.35
CA ASP A 177 8.05 14.84 8.17
C ASP A 177 7.12 15.75 7.34
N SER A 178 7.51 16.06 6.10
CA SER A 178 6.67 16.80 5.16
C SER A 178 5.39 16.02 4.83
N LEU A 179 5.51 14.72 4.53
CA LEU A 179 4.36 13.84 4.28
C LEU A 179 3.42 13.79 5.48
N ASN A 180 3.96 13.71 6.71
CA ASN A 180 3.15 13.70 7.93
C ASN A 180 2.34 14.99 8.09
N ARG A 181 2.97 16.16 7.89
CA ARG A 181 2.28 17.46 7.98
C ARG A 181 1.19 17.64 6.94
N ARG A 182 1.38 17.10 5.75
CA ARG A 182 0.37 17.14 4.66
C ARG A 182 -0.76 16.15 4.92
N TRP A 183 -0.43 14.94 5.37
CA TRP A 183 -1.39 13.88 5.67
C TRP A 183 -2.46 14.29 6.65
N VAL A 184 -2.09 14.96 7.75
CA VAL A 184 -3.04 15.38 8.78
C VAL A 184 -3.99 16.50 8.34
N LYS A 185 -3.70 17.15 7.22
CA LYS A 185 -4.54 18.20 6.64
C LYS A 185 -5.54 17.68 5.63
N LEU A 186 -5.49 16.38 5.30
CA LEU A 186 -6.42 15.80 4.34
C LEU A 186 -7.86 15.83 4.89
N PRO A 187 -8.83 16.27 4.09
CA PRO A 187 -10.22 16.39 4.53
C PRO A 187 -10.89 15.03 4.77
N LYS A 188 -10.41 14.00 4.06
CA LYS A 188 -10.92 12.63 4.18
C LYS A 188 -9.74 11.65 4.05
N LEU A 189 -9.66 10.72 4.97
CA LEU A 189 -8.70 9.63 4.94
C LEU A 189 -9.40 8.32 4.54
N PRO A 190 -8.69 7.39 3.88
CA PRO A 190 -9.18 6.02 3.71
C PRO A 190 -9.30 5.31 5.06
N GLU A 191 -9.94 4.16 5.09
CA GLU A 191 -9.89 3.26 6.26
C GLU A 191 -8.44 2.82 6.48
N LEU A 192 -7.93 2.99 7.72
CA LEU A 192 -6.51 2.82 8.04
C LEU A 192 -6.26 1.61 8.92
N LYS A 193 -5.19 0.87 8.63
CA LYS A 193 -4.58 -0.10 9.54
C LYS A 193 -3.05 0.00 9.48
N PHE A 194 -2.44 0.09 10.66
CA PHE A 194 -0.99 0.18 10.82
C PHE A 194 -0.51 -1.06 11.58
N LEU A 195 0.13 -1.98 10.85
CA LEU A 195 0.68 -3.18 11.41
C LEU A 195 2.17 -3.00 11.67
N TYR A 196 2.61 -3.35 12.86
CA TYR A 196 4.04 -3.35 13.21
C TYR A 196 4.45 -4.70 13.76
N GLY A 197 5.66 -5.13 13.39
CA GLY A 197 6.26 -6.36 13.88
C GLY A 197 6.81 -6.19 15.30
N SER A 198 6.47 -7.10 16.22
CA SER A 198 7.03 -7.08 17.57
C SER A 198 8.52 -7.41 17.62
N TYR A 199 9.04 -8.05 16.57
CA TYR A 199 10.45 -8.39 16.38
C TYR A 199 11.13 -7.53 15.31
N ASP A 200 10.47 -6.50 14.80
CA ASP A 200 11.04 -5.60 13.80
C ASP A 200 12.08 -4.66 14.46
N SER A 201 13.35 -4.92 14.16
CA SER A 201 14.48 -4.10 14.61
C SER A 201 14.81 -2.95 13.63
N ILE A 202 14.17 -2.91 12.45
CA ILE A 202 14.40 -1.92 11.39
C ILE A 202 13.39 -0.78 11.50
N VAL A 203 12.10 -1.12 11.57
CA VAL A 203 11.02 -0.17 11.74
C VAL A 203 10.31 -0.47 13.06
N VAL A 204 10.84 0.11 14.13
CA VAL A 204 10.26 -0.09 15.47
C VAL A 204 8.87 0.53 15.57
N LYS A 205 8.09 0.10 16.57
CA LYS A 205 6.72 0.56 16.81
C LYS A 205 6.55 2.07 16.73
N ALA A 206 7.45 2.84 17.36
CA ALA A 206 7.39 4.31 17.38
C ALA A 206 7.50 4.94 15.99
N SER A 207 8.17 4.27 15.06
CA SER A 207 8.28 4.70 13.66
C SER A 207 7.13 4.18 12.80
N ALA A 208 6.63 2.98 13.08
CA ALA A 208 5.58 2.34 12.29
C ALA A 208 4.18 2.95 12.49
N ILE A 209 3.96 3.65 13.60
CA ILE A 209 2.66 4.24 13.93
C ILE A 209 2.77 5.76 13.90
N PRO A 210 2.03 6.46 13.03
CA PRO A 210 1.94 7.92 13.06
C PRO A 210 1.38 8.43 14.40
N VAL A 211 1.91 9.55 14.89
CA VAL A 211 1.56 10.11 16.22
C VAL A 211 0.06 10.35 16.44
N GLN A 212 -0.72 10.49 15.38
CA GLN A 212 -2.15 10.84 15.43
C GLN A 212 -3.08 9.67 15.16
N VAL A 213 -2.54 8.45 15.18
CA VAL A 213 -3.31 7.22 14.93
C VAL A 213 -4.00 6.74 16.20
N SER A 214 -5.27 6.40 16.09
CA SER A 214 -6.01 5.80 17.19
C SER A 214 -5.49 4.40 17.50
N ALA A 215 -5.59 3.98 18.76
CA ALA A 215 -5.19 2.63 19.19
C ALA A 215 -5.95 1.51 18.44
N LYS A 216 -7.13 1.79 17.88
CA LYS A 216 -7.92 0.84 17.07
C LYS A 216 -7.35 0.59 15.68
N GLU A 217 -6.53 1.51 15.19
CA GLU A 217 -5.93 1.43 13.86
C GLU A 217 -4.57 0.75 13.88
N SER A 218 -3.90 0.66 15.05
CA SER A 218 -2.58 0.08 15.21
C SER A 218 -2.64 -1.34 15.77
N ILE A 219 -1.97 -2.28 15.12
CA ILE A 219 -2.00 -3.70 15.48
C ILE A 219 -0.57 -4.26 15.53
N ALA A 220 -0.22 -4.85 16.69
CA ALA A 220 1.01 -5.62 16.83
C ALA A 220 0.87 -7.01 16.23
N VAL A 221 1.86 -7.44 15.46
CA VAL A 221 1.96 -8.81 14.96
C VAL A 221 3.30 -9.42 15.37
N GLN A 222 3.34 -10.75 15.52
CA GLN A 222 4.51 -11.49 15.98
C GLN A 222 5.46 -11.79 14.79
N GLU A 223 5.87 -10.71 14.09
CA GLU A 223 6.67 -10.77 12.87
C GLU A 223 7.87 -9.83 12.97
N ASP A 224 8.85 -10.00 12.07
CA ASP A 224 9.92 -9.05 11.82
C ASP A 224 9.62 -8.19 10.55
N HIS A 225 10.58 -7.34 10.15
CA HIS A 225 10.45 -6.45 9.00
C HIS A 225 10.18 -7.19 7.68
N SER A 226 10.75 -8.36 7.53
CA SER A 226 10.69 -9.16 6.29
C SER A 226 9.52 -10.12 6.27
N THR A 227 9.17 -10.68 7.43
CA THR A 227 8.12 -11.69 7.54
C THR A 227 6.73 -11.11 7.62
N ILE A 228 6.58 -9.85 8.06
CA ILE A 228 5.29 -9.15 8.15
C ILE A 228 4.56 -9.04 6.80
N CYS A 229 5.26 -9.04 5.69
CA CYS A 229 4.68 -9.03 4.34
C CYS A 229 4.59 -10.42 3.69
N LYS A 230 4.88 -11.50 4.44
CA LYS A 230 4.95 -12.89 3.95
C LYS A 230 4.13 -13.84 4.81
N PRO A 231 2.80 -13.69 4.87
CA PRO A 231 1.97 -14.67 5.58
C PRO A 231 2.15 -16.04 4.97
N LYS A 232 2.36 -17.05 5.81
CA LYS A 232 2.63 -18.44 5.38
C LYS A 232 1.38 -19.14 4.89
N ASP A 233 0.22 -18.72 5.43
CA ASP A 233 -1.08 -19.30 5.19
C ASP A 233 -2.19 -18.29 5.47
N ARG A 234 -3.44 -18.68 5.30
CA ARG A 234 -4.63 -17.86 5.54
C ARG A 234 -4.98 -17.72 7.02
N ASP A 235 -4.36 -18.48 7.92
CA ASP A 235 -4.53 -18.37 9.37
C ASP A 235 -3.54 -17.36 9.99
N SER A 236 -2.58 -16.90 9.22
CA SER A 236 -1.62 -15.88 9.64
C SER A 236 -2.32 -14.58 10.02
N ASN A 237 -1.98 -14.00 11.18
CA ASN A 237 -2.64 -12.79 11.69
C ASN A 237 -2.65 -11.63 10.70
N VAL A 238 -1.55 -11.41 9.97
CA VAL A 238 -1.45 -10.36 8.96
C VAL A 238 -2.47 -10.59 7.83
N TYR A 239 -2.61 -11.83 7.37
CA TYR A 239 -3.59 -12.21 6.35
C TYR A 239 -5.01 -11.93 6.83
N LEU A 240 -5.37 -12.38 8.03
CA LEU A 240 -6.70 -12.21 8.61
C LEU A 240 -7.09 -10.73 8.78
N ILE A 241 -6.12 -9.88 9.18
CA ILE A 241 -6.35 -8.43 9.31
C ILE A 241 -6.65 -7.79 7.95
N VAL A 242 -5.84 -8.11 6.92
CA VAL A 242 -6.05 -7.61 5.56
C VAL A 242 -7.40 -8.08 5.02
N LYS A 243 -7.71 -9.37 5.18
CA LYS A 243 -9.00 -9.96 4.78
C LYS A 243 -10.16 -9.24 5.43
N LYS A 244 -10.13 -9.10 6.74
CA LYS A 244 -11.20 -8.44 7.51
C LYS A 244 -11.47 -7.03 7.00
N LEU A 245 -10.43 -6.20 6.85
CA LEU A 245 -10.60 -4.81 6.39
C LEU A 245 -11.12 -4.76 4.95
N ALA A 246 -10.59 -5.59 4.06
CA ALA A 246 -11.03 -5.62 2.67
C ALA A 246 -12.52 -5.97 2.55
N LEU A 247 -12.97 -7.00 3.29
CA LEU A 247 -14.38 -7.39 3.32
C LEU A 247 -15.27 -6.34 4.00
N GLU A 248 -14.81 -5.66 5.05
CA GLU A 248 -15.53 -4.54 5.66
C GLU A 248 -15.77 -3.40 4.67
N ILE A 249 -14.75 -3.03 3.88
CA ILE A 249 -14.86 -2.00 2.84
C ILE A 249 -15.82 -2.44 1.73
N HIS A 250 -15.69 -3.68 1.26
CA HIS A 250 -16.58 -4.26 0.26
C HIS A 250 -18.05 -4.21 0.71
N ASN A 251 -18.34 -4.72 1.90
CA ASN A 251 -19.69 -4.77 2.45
C ASN A 251 -20.32 -3.39 2.62
N LYS A 252 -19.54 -2.39 3.08
CA LYS A 252 -20.01 -0.99 3.17
C LYS A 252 -20.42 -0.46 1.80
N THR A 253 -19.64 -0.74 0.76
CA THR A 253 -19.92 -0.26 -0.60
C THR A 253 -21.16 -0.90 -1.17
N GLU A 254 -21.33 -2.22 -1.01
CA GLU A 254 -22.53 -2.92 -1.49
C GLU A 254 -23.79 -2.43 -0.76
N LEU A 255 -23.72 -2.13 0.53
CA LEU A 255 -24.83 -1.54 1.28
C LEU A 255 -25.22 -0.16 0.76
N ILE A 256 -24.23 0.69 0.43
CA ILE A 256 -24.48 2.03 -0.13
C ILE A 256 -25.10 1.90 -1.54
N SER A 257 -24.57 1.02 -2.39
CA SER A 257 -25.07 0.83 -3.75
C SER A 257 -26.45 0.18 -3.81
N SER A 258 -26.83 -0.59 -2.79
CA SER A 258 -28.16 -1.21 -2.67
C SER A 258 -29.19 -0.31 -1.96
N SER A 259 -28.75 0.81 -1.39
CA SER A 259 -29.67 1.76 -0.75
C SER A 259 -30.56 2.43 -1.79
N PRO A 260 -31.88 2.57 -1.55
CA PRO A 260 -32.75 3.25 -2.49
C PRO A 260 -32.30 4.71 -2.69
N GLU A 261 -32.20 5.13 -3.95
CA GLU A 261 -32.00 6.55 -4.26
C GLU A 261 -33.23 7.35 -3.81
N PHE A 262 -33.02 8.32 -2.93
CA PHE A 262 -34.09 9.23 -2.55
C PHE A 262 -34.41 10.15 -3.74
N LYS A 263 -35.64 10.12 -4.19
CA LYS A 263 -36.07 10.85 -5.38
C LYS A 263 -36.36 12.34 -5.15
N ASP A 264 -36.50 12.74 -3.86
CA ASP A 264 -36.64 14.15 -3.45
C ASP A 264 -36.26 14.38 -1.97
N ASP A 265 -36.02 15.63 -1.60
CA ASP A 265 -35.63 16.04 -0.25
C ASP A 265 -36.67 15.69 0.81
N LYS A 266 -37.96 15.68 0.46
CA LYS A 266 -39.06 15.34 1.39
C LYS A 266 -39.07 13.85 1.74
N GLN A 267 -38.76 13.00 0.80
CA GLN A 267 -38.64 11.55 1.04
C GLN A 267 -37.45 11.30 1.99
N TYR A 268 -36.32 11.94 1.75
CA TYR A 268 -35.14 11.87 2.61
C TYR A 268 -35.45 12.28 4.05
N ASP A 269 -36.10 13.43 4.24
CA ASP A 269 -36.45 13.94 5.57
C ASP A 269 -37.39 13.00 6.33
N ASN A 270 -38.36 12.41 5.63
CA ASN A 270 -39.30 11.45 6.25
C ASN A 270 -38.61 10.15 6.67
N GLU A 271 -37.76 9.57 5.84
CA GLU A 271 -37.06 8.33 6.13
C GLU A 271 -35.95 8.52 7.17
N PHE A 272 -35.27 9.65 7.15
CA PHE A 272 -34.31 10.03 8.19
C PHE A 272 -34.99 10.25 9.55
N PHE A 273 -36.19 10.78 9.56
CA PHE A 273 -37.00 10.92 10.77
C PHE A 273 -37.43 9.56 11.35
N VAL A 274 -37.84 8.63 10.49
CA VAL A 274 -38.20 7.25 10.90
C VAL A 274 -36.99 6.51 11.46
N LEU A 275 -35.82 6.60 10.82
CA LEU A 275 -34.58 5.99 11.31
C LEU A 275 -34.16 6.55 12.68
N LYS A 276 -34.34 7.84 12.94
CA LYS A 276 -34.10 8.46 14.27
C LYS A 276 -35.06 7.99 15.34
N MET A 277 -36.24 7.51 14.98
CA MET A 277 -37.22 7.00 15.96
C MET A 277 -37.02 5.53 16.31
N ILE A 278 -36.22 4.79 15.54
CA ILE A 278 -35.93 3.36 15.72
C ILE A 278 -34.61 3.13 16.48
N VAL A 279 -33.76 4.14 16.62
CA VAL A 279 -32.50 4.14 17.36
C VAL A 279 -32.68 4.84 18.69
#